data_023e864acd050c8dd10e89ed4e405267
#
_entry.id   023e864acd050c8dd10e89ed4e405267
#
_cell.length_a   1.000
_cell.length_b   1.000
_cell.length_c   1.000
_cell.angle_alpha   90.00
_cell.angle_beta   90.00
_cell.angle_gamma   90.00
#
_symmetry.space_group_name_H-M   'P 1'
#
loop_
_entity.id
_entity.type
_entity.pdbx_description
1 polymer ?
#
loop_
_entity_poly.entity_id
_entity_poly.type
_entity_poly.pdbx_seq_one_letter_code
_entity_poly.pdbx_strand_id
1 'polypeptide(L)'
;PEVKVDIERMLALWAECRDAATESGPYLFGRVSLADAFFAPIAVRLRTYQVKLPAADEAYVETVYQWPAFKAWQQAGLEELNP
;
A
#
# COMPACT_ATOMS: atom_id res chain seq x y z
N PRO A 1 16.44 -11.83 -6.89
CA PRO A 1 15.91 -12.99 -6.13
C PRO A 1 15.47 -12.59 -4.73
N GLU A 2 16.32 -11.90 -3.96
CA GLU A 2 15.97 -11.49 -2.60
C GLU A 2 14.81 -10.51 -2.56
N VAL A 3 14.76 -9.56 -3.50
CA VAL A 3 13.68 -8.59 -3.60
C VAL A 3 12.35 -9.30 -3.87
N LYS A 4 12.36 -10.32 -4.73
CA LYS A 4 11.16 -11.09 -5.03
C LYS A 4 10.63 -11.81 -3.79
N VAL A 5 11.51 -12.41 -3.00
CA VAL A 5 11.14 -13.10 -1.76
C VAL A 5 10.54 -12.12 -0.77
N ASP A 6 11.13 -10.93 -0.63
CA ASP A 6 10.62 -9.89 0.26
C ASP A 6 9.23 -9.41 -0.17
N ILE A 7 9.01 -9.25 -1.47
CA ILE A 7 7.69 -8.87 -2.01
C ILE A 7 6.67 -9.96 -1.70
N GLU A 8 7.02 -11.23 -1.90
CA GLU A 8 6.13 -12.34 -1.61
C GLU A 8 5.73 -12.39 -0.13
N ARG A 9 6.67 -12.14 0.77
CA ARG A 9 6.41 -12.09 2.21
C ARG A 9 5.47 -10.94 2.55
N MET A 10 5.68 -9.79 1.95
CA MET A 10 4.82 -8.63 2.16
C MET A 10 3.40 -8.89 1.69
N LEU A 11 3.26 -9.49 0.50
CA LEU A 11 1.94 -9.84 -0.03
C LEU A 11 1.24 -10.87 0.86
N ALA A 12 1.98 -11.81 1.44
CA ALA A 12 1.44 -12.76 2.40
C ALA A 12 0.93 -12.04 3.66
N LEU A 13 1.67 -11.04 4.15
CA LEU A 13 1.22 -10.23 5.28
C LEU A 13 -0.06 -9.47 4.95
N TRP A 14 -0.17 -8.92 3.76
CA TRP A 14 -1.38 -8.24 3.32
C TRP A 14 -2.58 -9.19 3.31
N ALA A 15 -2.38 -10.42 2.83
CA ALA A 15 -3.43 -11.42 2.82
C ALA A 15 -3.86 -11.78 4.25
N GLU A 16 -2.91 -11.92 5.17
CA GLU A 16 -3.21 -12.18 6.58
C GLU A 16 -4.02 -11.04 7.20
N CYS A 17 -3.66 -9.80 6.89
CA CYS A 17 -4.41 -8.64 7.38
C CYS A 17 -5.85 -8.66 6.89
N ARG A 18 -6.06 -8.97 5.61
CA ARG A 18 -7.41 -9.07 5.04
C ARG A 18 -8.22 -10.17 5.70
N ASP A 19 -7.59 -11.32 5.95
CA ASP A 19 -8.26 -12.45 6.62
C ASP A 19 -8.63 -12.11 8.07
N ALA A 20 -7.84 -11.29 8.74
CA ALA A 20 -8.10 -10.86 10.10
C ALA A 20 -9.10 -9.70 10.19
N ALA A 21 -9.43 -9.07 9.07
CA ALA A 21 -10.31 -7.92 9.05
C ALA A 21 -11.71 -8.27 9.54
N THR A 22 -12.25 -7.45 10.44
CA THR A 22 -13.61 -7.60 10.96
C THR A 22 -14.61 -6.72 10.22
N GLU A 23 -14.12 -5.83 9.36
CA GLU A 23 -14.94 -4.91 8.58
C GLU A 23 -14.67 -5.05 7.09
N SER A 24 -15.67 -4.77 6.28
CA SER A 24 -15.51 -4.77 4.83
C SER A 24 -14.97 -3.42 4.37
N GLY A 25 -14.18 -3.44 3.29
CA GLY A 25 -13.67 -2.22 2.70
C GLY A 25 -12.40 -2.47 1.91
N PRO A 26 -11.88 -1.43 1.22
CA PRO A 26 -10.74 -1.59 0.32
C PRO A 26 -9.37 -1.58 1.00
N TYR A 27 -9.31 -1.22 2.29
CA TYR A 27 -8.05 -1.22 3.04
C TYR A 27 -7.77 -2.58 3.64
N LEU A 28 -6.55 -2.79 4.15
CA LEU A 28 -6.12 -4.12 4.64
C LEU A 28 -7.04 -4.68 5.71
N PHE A 29 -7.48 -3.85 6.66
CA PHE A 29 -8.42 -4.26 7.71
C PHE A 29 -9.85 -3.79 7.43
N GLY A 30 -10.16 -3.53 6.16
CA GLY A 30 -11.45 -3.03 5.75
C GLY A 30 -11.48 -1.53 5.67
N ARG A 31 -11.35 -0.85 6.79
CA ARG A 31 -11.24 0.61 6.81
C ARG A 31 -9.79 1.04 7.08
N VAL A 32 -9.47 2.31 6.85
CA VAL A 32 -8.13 2.85 7.01
C VAL A 32 -7.61 2.64 8.45
N SER A 33 -6.34 2.26 8.56
CA SER A 33 -5.70 1.98 9.83
C SER A 33 -4.23 2.34 9.78
N LEU A 34 -3.51 2.18 10.91
CA LEU A 34 -2.06 2.39 10.96
C LEU A 34 -1.31 1.45 10.03
N ALA A 35 -1.86 0.27 9.74
CA ALA A 35 -1.26 -0.66 8.80
C ALA A 35 -1.14 -0.02 7.41
N ASP A 36 -2.16 0.71 6.98
CA ASP A 36 -2.14 1.39 5.68
C ASP A 36 -1.08 2.48 5.64
N ALA A 37 -0.92 3.23 6.72
CA ALA A 37 0.13 4.25 6.82
C ALA A 37 1.52 3.60 6.76
N PHE A 38 1.70 2.46 7.42
CA PHE A 38 2.96 1.72 7.41
C PHE A 38 3.30 1.19 6.02
N PHE A 39 2.32 0.66 5.30
CA PHE A 39 2.55 0.05 3.99
C PHE A 39 2.49 1.04 2.81
N ALA A 40 2.05 2.28 3.03
CA ALA A 40 1.98 3.28 1.95
C ALA A 40 3.32 3.49 1.23
N PRO A 41 4.46 3.67 1.93
CA PRO A 41 5.76 3.81 1.25
C PRO A 41 6.11 2.58 0.41
N ILE A 42 5.73 1.41 0.87
CA ILE A 42 5.99 0.14 0.16
C ILE A 42 5.14 0.09 -1.11
N ALA A 43 3.87 0.51 -1.03
CA ALA A 43 3.00 0.59 -2.20
C ALA A 43 3.59 1.51 -3.27
N VAL A 44 4.17 2.63 -2.86
CA VAL A 44 4.86 3.56 -3.78
C VAL A 44 6.01 2.86 -4.49
N ARG A 45 6.82 2.12 -3.75
CA ARG A 45 7.96 1.39 -4.34
C ARG A 45 7.50 0.34 -5.34
N LEU A 46 6.45 -0.41 -5.01
CA LEU A 46 5.93 -1.43 -5.91
C LEU A 46 5.48 -0.82 -7.23
N ARG A 47 4.81 0.31 -7.18
CA ARG A 47 4.36 1.01 -8.39
C ARG A 47 5.54 1.60 -9.16
N THR A 48 6.50 2.20 -8.47
CA THR A 48 7.68 2.81 -9.08
C THR A 48 8.49 1.77 -9.86
N TYR A 49 8.65 0.57 -9.30
CA TYR A 49 9.39 -0.50 -9.95
C TYR A 49 8.52 -1.33 -10.90
N GLN A 50 7.26 -0.96 -11.08
CA GLN A 50 6.34 -1.64 -11.99
C GLN A 50 6.21 -3.14 -11.72
N VAL A 51 6.18 -3.50 -10.44
CA VAL A 51 6.03 -4.89 -10.03
C VAL A 51 4.63 -5.38 -10.37
N LYS A 52 4.53 -6.54 -11.02
CA LYS A 52 3.24 -7.17 -11.27
C LYS A 52 2.71 -7.81 -10.00
N LEU A 53 1.46 -7.49 -9.66
CA LEU A 53 0.82 -7.96 -8.43
C LEU A 53 -0.46 -8.73 -8.77
N PRO A 54 -0.88 -9.67 -7.89
CA PRO A 54 -2.22 -10.24 -7.99
C PRO A 54 -3.28 -9.13 -7.96
N ALA A 55 -4.45 -9.40 -8.54
CA ALA A 55 -5.51 -8.39 -8.69
C ALA A 55 -5.89 -7.72 -7.38
N ALA A 56 -6.01 -8.50 -6.29
CA ALA A 56 -6.38 -7.95 -4.98
C ALA A 56 -5.32 -6.96 -4.46
N ASP A 57 -4.05 -7.27 -4.69
CA ASP A 57 -2.95 -6.42 -4.22
C ASP A 57 -2.82 -5.17 -5.09
N GLU A 58 -3.05 -5.29 -6.40
CA GLU A 58 -3.12 -4.13 -7.29
C GLU A 58 -4.24 -3.18 -6.87
N ALA A 59 -5.39 -3.73 -6.53
CA ALA A 59 -6.53 -2.95 -6.07
C ALA A 59 -6.19 -2.22 -4.76
N TYR A 60 -5.47 -2.88 -3.86
CA TYR A 60 -5.04 -2.26 -2.62
C TYR A 60 -4.07 -1.09 -2.87
N VAL A 61 -3.08 -1.28 -3.74
CA VAL A 61 -2.14 -0.21 -4.09
C VAL A 61 -2.90 0.99 -4.66
N GLU A 62 -3.87 0.75 -5.54
CA GLU A 62 -4.70 1.82 -6.09
C GLU A 62 -5.48 2.54 -4.97
N THR A 63 -6.02 1.78 -4.01
CA THR A 63 -6.73 2.34 -2.87
C THR A 63 -5.83 3.28 -2.06
N VAL A 64 -4.57 2.89 -1.81
CA VAL A 64 -3.60 3.72 -1.11
C VAL A 64 -3.38 5.02 -1.87
N TYR A 65 -3.22 4.96 -3.19
CA TYR A 65 -3.01 6.15 -4.01
C TYR A 65 -4.23 7.08 -4.05
N GLN A 66 -5.43 6.56 -3.81
CA GLN A 66 -6.66 7.36 -3.73
C GLN A 66 -6.96 7.87 -2.33
N TRP A 67 -6.23 7.39 -1.32
CA TRP A 67 -6.44 7.82 0.07
C TRP A 67 -6.09 9.30 0.24
N PRO A 68 -7.02 10.15 0.69
CA PRO A 68 -6.77 11.61 0.78
C PRO A 68 -5.57 11.99 1.63
N ALA A 69 -5.37 11.32 2.77
CA ALA A 69 -4.21 11.59 3.63
C ALA A 69 -2.90 11.27 2.92
N PHE A 70 -2.88 10.19 2.13
CA PHE A 70 -1.70 9.82 1.35
C PHE A 70 -1.41 10.86 0.27
N LYS A 71 -2.44 11.34 -0.42
CA LYS A 71 -2.28 12.38 -1.44
C LYS A 71 -1.72 13.67 -0.85
N ALA A 72 -2.22 14.06 0.33
CA ALA A 72 -1.71 15.24 1.03
C ALA A 72 -0.25 15.06 1.42
N TRP A 73 0.13 13.88 1.88
CA TRP A 73 1.51 13.56 2.24
C TRP A 73 2.43 13.61 1.02
N GLN A 74 2.00 13.06 -0.12
CA GLN A 74 2.77 13.13 -1.37
C GLN A 74 2.98 14.57 -1.81
N GLN A 75 1.93 15.39 -1.73
CA GLN A 75 2.00 16.80 -2.13
C GLN A 75 2.99 17.56 -1.24
N ALA A 76 2.94 17.34 0.06
CA ALA A 76 3.87 17.97 1.00
C ALA A 76 5.32 17.57 0.69
N GLY A 77 5.55 16.30 0.37
CA GLY A 77 6.88 15.83 -0.01
C GLY A 77 7.40 16.50 -1.28
N LEU A 78 6.53 16.66 -2.28
CA LEU A 78 6.90 17.34 -3.51
C LEU A 78 7.22 18.81 -3.27
N GLU A 79 6.46 19.47 -2.41
CA GLU A 79 6.70 20.87 -2.06
C GLU A 79 8.04 21.06 -1.34
N GLU A 80 8.43 20.12 -0.49
CA GLU A 80 9.72 20.14 0.18
C GLU A 80 10.88 19.97 -0.80
N LEU A 81 10.70 19.14 -1.82
CA LEU A 81 11.73 18.88 -2.82
C LEU A 81 11.86 20.02 -3.82
N ASN A 82 10.84 20.86 -3.95
CA ASN A 82 10.81 21.99 -4.89
C ASN A 82 10.52 23.29 -4.14
N PRO A 83 11.48 23.76 -3.33
CA PRO A 83 11.30 24.99 -2.55
C PRO A 83 11.21 26.24 -3.43
#